data_05586e5bcb51963ba948b44ec1796702
#
_entry.id   05586e5bcb51963ba948b44ec1796702
#
_cell.length_a   1.000
_cell.length_b   1.000
_cell.length_c   1.000
_cell.angle_alpha   90.00
_cell.angle_beta   90.00
_cell.angle_gamma   90.00
#
_symmetry.space_group_name_H-M   'P 1'
#
loop_
_entity.id
_entity.type
_entity.pdbx_description
1 polymer ?
#
loop_
_entity_poly.entity_id
_entity_poly.type
_entity_poly.pdbx_seq_one_letter_code
_entity_poly.pdbx_strand_id
1 'polypeptide(L)'
;MSYAVIQNAITKDTQEQFPDGLITKVGNDSYDLDGAITKWHNQCNALRGDADTLRYKVAVVDSQLNIVGNYVEFNDKGVSAE
;
A
#
# COMPACT_ATOMS: atom_id res chain seq x y z
N MET A 1 16.90 -6.63 -11.43
CA MET A 1 15.58 -7.13 -10.99
C MET A 1 14.73 -5.94 -10.56
N SER A 2 13.48 -5.91 -10.98
CA SER A 2 12.61 -4.78 -10.74
C SER A 2 11.65 -5.08 -9.59
N TYR A 3 11.38 -4.05 -8.79
CA TYR A 3 10.45 -4.12 -7.68
C TYR A 3 9.41 -3.02 -7.83
N ALA A 4 8.29 -3.20 -7.19
CA ALA A 4 7.22 -2.22 -7.19
C ALA A 4 6.59 -2.15 -5.79
N VAL A 5 5.85 -1.08 -5.56
CA VAL A 5 5.06 -0.92 -4.35
C VAL A 5 3.60 -1.03 -4.75
N ILE A 6 2.87 -1.90 -4.07
CA ILE A 6 1.44 -2.04 -4.29
C ILE A 6 0.70 -1.68 -3.00
N GLN A 7 -0.50 -1.19 -3.16
CA GLN A 7 -1.34 -0.89 -2.01
C GLN A 7 -2.76 -1.36 -2.23
N ASN A 8 -3.42 -1.60 -1.10
CA ASN A 8 -4.84 -1.86 -1.04
C ASN A 8 -5.37 -1.00 0.10
N ALA A 9 -6.13 0.05 -0.23
CA ALA A 9 -6.54 1.03 0.77
C ALA A 9 -8.04 1.28 0.68
N ILE A 10 -8.67 1.43 1.83
CA ILE A 10 -10.06 1.85 1.94
C ILE A 10 -10.08 3.28 2.44
N THR A 11 -10.77 4.13 1.70
CA THR A 11 -11.01 5.51 2.13
C THR A 11 -12.49 5.68 2.50
N LYS A 12 -12.83 6.83 3.06
CA LYS A 12 -14.22 7.15 3.38
C LYS A 12 -15.12 7.14 2.15
N ASP A 13 -14.56 7.50 0.99
CA ASP A 13 -15.32 7.56 -0.25
C ASP A 13 -15.51 6.20 -0.90
N THR A 14 -14.61 5.25 -0.67
CA THR A 14 -14.59 3.97 -1.37
C THR A 14 -14.90 2.78 -0.49
N GLN A 15 -15.30 3.01 0.74
CA GLN A 15 -15.47 1.95 1.73
C GLN A 15 -16.42 0.83 1.30
N GLU A 16 -17.47 1.18 0.58
CA GLU A 16 -18.46 0.21 0.13
C GLU A 16 -18.03 -0.54 -1.13
N GLN A 17 -17.01 -0.03 -1.79
CA GLN A 17 -16.54 -0.55 -3.07
C GLN A 17 -15.21 -1.27 -2.94
N PHE A 18 -14.73 -1.42 -1.73
CA PHE A 18 -13.41 -2.00 -1.52
C PHE A 18 -13.45 -3.49 -1.84
N PRO A 19 -12.93 -3.90 -2.96
CA PRO A 19 -12.87 -5.32 -3.28
C PRO A 19 -11.62 -5.94 -2.65
N ASP A 20 -11.77 -7.15 -2.13
CA ASP A 20 -10.62 -7.91 -1.70
C ASP A 20 -9.67 -8.08 -2.88
N GLY A 21 -8.41 -7.85 -2.65
CA GLY A 21 -7.40 -8.00 -3.69
C GLY A 21 -7.29 -6.84 -4.64
N LEU A 22 -7.98 -5.71 -4.37
CA LEU A 22 -7.72 -4.51 -5.16
C LEU A 22 -6.28 -4.09 -4.94
N ILE A 23 -5.53 -4.04 -6.01
CA ILE A 23 -4.12 -3.70 -5.97
C ILE A 23 -3.89 -2.48 -6.85
N THR A 24 -3.35 -1.43 -6.24
CA THR A 24 -2.98 -0.22 -6.94
C THR A 24 -1.47 -0.05 -6.86
N LYS A 25 -0.84 0.09 -8.01
CA LYS A 25 0.59 0.35 -8.04
C LYS A 25 0.86 1.79 -7.61
N VAL A 26 1.83 1.97 -6.73
CA VAL A 26 2.22 3.26 -6.21
C VAL A 26 3.52 3.68 -6.87
N GLY A 27 3.46 4.76 -7.65
CA GLY A 27 4.63 5.29 -8.32
C GLY A 27 5.08 4.41 -9.48
N ASN A 28 6.38 4.13 -9.50
CA ASN A 28 7.06 3.47 -10.60
C ASN A 28 7.06 1.95 -10.39
N ASP A 29 7.17 1.16 -11.43
CA ASP A 29 7.26 -0.30 -11.34
C ASP A 29 8.66 -0.83 -11.66
N SER A 30 9.65 0.04 -11.69
CA SER A 30 11.03 -0.31 -12.05
C SER A 30 12.02 0.10 -10.97
N TYR A 31 11.60 0.13 -9.73
CA TYR A 31 12.51 0.46 -8.64
C TYR A 31 13.54 -0.65 -8.44
N ASP A 32 14.77 -0.28 -8.04
CA ASP A 32 15.62 -1.24 -7.37
C ASP A 32 15.07 -1.50 -5.96
N LEU A 33 15.67 -2.43 -5.24
CA LEU A 33 15.14 -2.80 -3.93
C LEU A 33 15.15 -1.62 -2.96
N ASP A 34 16.24 -0.88 -2.90
CA ASP A 34 16.34 0.26 -1.98
C ASP A 34 15.32 1.36 -2.34
N GLY A 35 15.15 1.63 -3.63
CA GLY A 35 14.16 2.59 -4.09
C GLY A 35 12.75 2.17 -3.76
N ALA A 36 12.44 0.89 -3.92
CA ALA A 36 11.13 0.36 -3.59
C ALA A 36 10.86 0.45 -2.09
N ILE A 37 11.84 0.12 -1.25
CA ILE A 37 11.70 0.21 0.20
C ILE A 37 11.46 1.67 0.62
N THR A 38 12.19 2.60 0.03
CA THR A 38 12.01 4.03 0.32
C THR A 38 10.59 4.48 -0.06
N LYS A 39 10.14 4.10 -1.26
CA LYS A 39 8.79 4.43 -1.70
C LYS A 39 7.73 3.82 -0.80
N TRP A 40 7.93 2.58 -0.37
CA TRP A 40 7.04 1.89 0.55
C TRP A 40 6.92 2.63 1.88
N HIS A 41 8.05 3.03 2.49
CA HIS A 41 8.04 3.82 3.72
C HIS A 41 7.29 5.13 3.55
N ASN A 42 7.54 5.84 2.46
CA ASN A 42 6.89 7.11 2.20
C ASN A 42 5.38 6.94 2.04
N GLN A 43 4.96 5.90 1.34
CA GLN A 43 3.54 5.63 1.13
C GLN A 43 2.85 5.22 2.43
N CYS A 44 3.49 4.38 3.25
CA CYS A 44 2.94 4.00 4.54
C CYS A 44 2.75 5.23 5.43
N ASN A 45 3.73 6.13 5.45
CA ASN A 45 3.63 7.36 6.24
C ASN A 45 2.50 8.26 5.73
N ALA A 46 2.36 8.38 4.42
CA ALA A 46 1.30 9.21 3.82
C ALA A 46 -0.08 8.66 4.20
N LEU A 47 -0.29 7.35 4.09
CA LEU A 47 -1.58 6.74 4.40
C LEU A 47 -1.85 6.76 5.91
N ARG A 48 -0.82 6.60 6.72
CA ARG A 48 -0.97 6.66 8.17
C ARG A 48 -1.45 8.02 8.63
N GLY A 49 -0.97 9.09 7.98
CA GLY A 49 -1.37 10.45 8.32
C GLY A 49 -2.63 10.94 7.61
N ASP A 50 -3.16 10.18 6.67
CA ASP A 50 -4.33 10.60 5.90
C ASP A 50 -5.62 10.33 6.67
N ALA A 51 -6.34 11.38 7.02
CA ALA A 51 -7.59 11.28 7.78
C ALA A 51 -8.69 10.55 6.99
N ASP A 52 -8.63 10.55 5.67
CA ASP A 52 -9.64 9.89 4.85
C ASP A 52 -9.38 8.40 4.65
N THR A 53 -8.18 7.93 4.90
CA THR A 53 -7.85 6.51 4.80
C THR A 53 -8.27 5.79 6.07
N LEU A 54 -9.14 4.80 5.95
CA LEU A 54 -9.64 4.04 7.08
C LEU A 54 -8.75 2.85 7.41
N ARG A 55 -8.25 2.16 6.40
CA ARG A 55 -7.30 1.09 6.56
C ARG A 55 -6.52 0.88 5.27
N TYR A 56 -5.36 0.27 5.36
CA TYR A 56 -4.52 0.05 4.20
C TYR A 56 -3.58 -1.12 4.40
N LYS A 57 -3.14 -1.67 3.28
CA LYS A 57 -2.03 -2.62 3.23
C LYS A 57 -1.12 -2.17 2.11
N VAL A 58 0.15 -1.97 2.40
CA VAL A 58 1.15 -1.54 1.42
C VAL A 58 2.34 -2.48 1.48
N ALA A 59 2.80 -2.95 0.36
CA ALA A 59 3.88 -3.93 0.30
C ALA A 59 4.82 -3.66 -0.86
N VAL A 60 6.07 -4.09 -0.69
CA VAL A 60 7.04 -4.19 -1.77
C VAL A 60 6.89 -5.57 -2.41
N VAL A 61 6.77 -5.60 -3.72
CA VAL A 61 6.66 -6.86 -4.47
C VAL A 61 7.73 -6.93 -5.55
N ASP A 62 8.07 -8.16 -5.94
CA ASP A 62 8.97 -8.41 -7.05
C ASP A 62 8.21 -8.42 -8.39
N SER A 63 8.90 -8.78 -9.47
CA SER A 63 8.29 -8.79 -10.80
C SER A 63 7.19 -9.85 -10.95
N GLN A 64 7.10 -10.79 -10.03
CA GLN A 64 6.07 -11.84 -10.03
C GLN A 64 4.97 -11.55 -9.01
N LEU A 65 4.95 -10.33 -8.44
CA LEU A 65 3.97 -9.87 -7.46
C LEU A 65 4.05 -10.61 -6.12
N ASN A 66 5.19 -11.19 -5.81
CA ASN A 66 5.42 -11.78 -4.49
C ASN A 66 5.95 -10.72 -3.53
N ILE A 67 5.44 -10.72 -2.30
CA ILE A 67 5.90 -9.80 -1.28
C ILE A 67 7.36 -10.13 -0.94
N VAL A 68 8.19 -9.09 -0.91
CA VAL A 68 9.62 -9.22 -0.65
C VAL A 68 9.87 -9.09 0.85
N GLY A 69 10.40 -10.15 1.45
CA GLY A 69 10.77 -10.15 2.87
C GLY A 69 9.59 -9.74 3.76
N ASN A 70 9.85 -8.82 4.67
CA ASN A 70 8.86 -8.30 5.60
C ASN A 70 8.41 -6.88 5.25
N TYR A 71 8.62 -6.45 4.01
CA TYR A 71 8.26 -5.09 3.58
C TYR A 71 6.78 -5.02 3.24
N VAL A 72 5.96 -5.22 4.27
CA VAL A 72 4.50 -5.12 4.18
C VAL A 72 4.00 -4.48 5.46
N GLU A 73 3.08 -3.52 5.33
CA GLU A 73 2.42 -2.91 6.47
C GLU A 73 0.92 -3.00 6.27
N PHE A 74 0.22 -3.51 7.27
CA PHE A 74 -1.23 -3.46 7.34
C PHE A 74 -1.62 -2.63 8.55
N ASN A 75 -2.48 -1.65 8.34
CA ASN A 75 -2.95 -0.78 9.42
C ASN A 75 -4.45 -0.56 9.27
N ASP A 76 -5.21 -0.98 10.28
CA ASP A 76 -6.62 -0.68 10.40
C ASP A 76 -6.76 0.36 11.51
N LYS A 77 -7.11 1.58 11.13
CA LYS A 77 -7.14 2.69 12.08
C LYS A 77 -8.33 2.62 13.04
N GLY A 78 -9.26 1.69 12.79
CA GLY A 78 -10.44 1.56 13.65
C GLY A 78 -11.41 2.73 13.54
N VAL A 79 -11.28 3.55 12.50
CA VAL A 79 -12.12 4.72 12.31
C VAL A 79 -13.43 4.29 11.68
N SER A 80 -14.54 4.75 12.26
CA SER A 80 -15.85 4.50 11.67
C SER A 80 -16.02 5.27 10.38
N ALA A 81 -16.68 4.64 9.43
CA ALA A 81 -17.01 5.26 8.15
C ALA A 81 -18.16 6.25 8.24
N GLU A 82 -18.85 6.25 9.33
CA GLU A 82 -20.01 7.14 9.55
C GLU A 82 -19.59 8.57 9.84
#